data_c929e8a56075ce28cd884ff9553fd36f
#
_entry.id   c929e8a56075ce28cd884ff9553fd36f
#
_cell.length_a   1.000
_cell.length_b   1.000
_cell.length_c   1.000
_cell.angle_alpha   90.00
_cell.angle_beta   90.00
_cell.angle_gamma   90.00
#
_symmetry.space_group_name_H-M   'P 1'
#
loop_
_entity.id
_entity.type
_entity.pdbx_description
1 polymer ?
#
loop_
_entity_poly.entity_id
_entity_poly.type
_entity_poly.pdbx_seq_one_letter_code
_entity_poly.pdbx_strand_id
1 'polypeptide(L)'
;MLLLIIFFVFILDVNGNDLREKRAIPSDMKYKWKFPINYYIEAPVNETVVDGAIKKMMKETCVTFNKSLVPLNNTVGLKFFRGIGCWSITGLFYLNQTQNISLSDKCDDHYGTVEHELAHSLGLYHEQSRPDRDNYIRIANENVDNNYTINFNKTSYNNSKTYGTQYDYGSGMQYGVYTFSKNKNQTVIPNEEIYSKMIGQRYSLSFNDYKLINMYYCVGRCSNNSIKCKNYGYPHPHKNCSICKCPNGYGGKYCDKIIKSQHKCGQRIFKLFKKPKYIKGNGRKVCTYYVFTSKKYKIQITIKNANTTKLPMCYERLGLEVKYRLDKGAVGACYCGNYKNQTLISENNKVLIQYTGKTKDNYFKIKVERFLSKN
;
A
#
# COMPACT_ATOMS: atom_id res chain seq x y z
N MET A 1 41.47 7.44 5.24
CA MET A 1 40.66 8.60 4.80
C MET A 1 39.23 8.10 4.67
N LEU A 2 38.45 8.24 5.76
CA LEU A 2 37.07 7.72 5.88
C LEU A 2 36.11 8.74 5.27
N LEU A 3 35.47 8.41 4.18
CA LEU A 3 34.32 9.20 3.67
C LEU A 3 33.09 8.89 4.54
N LEU A 4 32.77 9.78 5.45
CA LEU A 4 31.47 9.84 6.13
C LEU A 4 30.43 10.22 5.08
N ILE A 5 29.59 9.27 4.67
CA ILE A 5 28.35 9.56 3.92
C ILE A 5 27.31 9.98 4.96
N ILE A 6 27.21 11.28 5.18
CA ILE A 6 26.20 11.89 6.05
C ILE A 6 24.91 12.01 5.24
N PHE A 7 23.92 11.16 5.52
CA PHE A 7 22.54 11.37 5.08
C PHE A 7 21.95 12.52 5.90
N PHE A 8 22.09 13.73 5.42
CA PHE A 8 21.41 14.88 6.00
C PHE A 8 19.91 14.82 5.64
N VAL A 9 19.12 14.36 6.59
CA VAL A 9 17.78 14.93 6.72
C VAL A 9 18.02 16.37 7.19
N PHE A 10 17.90 17.33 6.28
CA PHE A 10 18.01 18.74 6.67
C PHE A 10 16.84 19.08 7.58
N ILE A 11 17.09 19.00 8.87
CA ILE A 11 16.39 19.73 9.88
C ILE A 11 16.95 21.14 9.79
N LEU A 12 16.31 22.03 9.05
CA LEU A 12 16.53 23.44 9.21
C LEU A 12 15.90 23.85 10.53
N ASP A 13 16.73 24.07 11.51
CA ASP A 13 16.39 24.63 12.79
C ASP A 13 15.84 26.05 12.57
N VAL A 14 14.53 26.20 12.64
CA VAL A 14 13.87 27.48 12.80
C VAL A 14 13.09 27.38 14.10
N ASN A 15 13.73 27.78 15.19
CA ASN A 15 13.18 27.90 16.54
C ASN A 15 12.52 26.61 17.08
N GLY A 16 13.30 25.86 17.85
CA GLY A 16 12.91 24.60 18.44
C GLY A 16 11.57 24.60 19.13
N ASN A 17 10.59 23.99 18.50
CA ASN A 17 9.45 23.32 19.13
C ASN A 17 8.38 22.90 18.17
N ASP A 18 8.64 22.23 17.03
CA ASP A 18 7.58 21.50 16.34
C ASP A 18 8.04 20.59 15.18
N LEU A 19 9.04 19.79 15.42
CA LEU A 19 9.37 18.65 14.54
C LEU A 19 8.70 17.39 15.10
N ARG A 20 7.37 17.29 15.03
CA ARG A 20 6.56 16.14 15.47
C ARG A 20 5.90 15.46 14.28
N GLU A 21 6.25 14.40 14.09
CA GLU A 21 6.13 13.06 13.56
C GLU A 21 4.78 12.45 13.33
N LYS A 22 4.73 11.34 12.48
CA LYS A 22 3.56 11.28 11.69
C LYS A 22 3.38 10.02 10.86
N ARG A 23 2.37 9.50 10.42
CA ARG A 23 1.24 8.64 10.63
C ARG A 23 0.55 8.36 9.34
N ALA A 24 -0.48 7.50 9.19
CA ALA A 24 -1.16 7.18 7.96
C ALA A 24 -1.49 8.41 7.10
N ILE A 25 -2.28 9.35 7.62
CA ILE A 25 -2.40 10.72 7.11
C ILE A 25 -2.74 11.64 8.29
N PRO A 26 -2.28 12.90 8.36
CA PRO A 26 -2.60 13.79 9.47
C PRO A 26 -4.09 13.91 9.71
N SER A 27 -4.48 13.97 10.99
CA SER A 27 -5.88 14.27 11.35
C SER A 27 -6.27 15.66 10.91
N ASP A 28 -5.32 16.58 11.00
CA ASP A 28 -5.46 17.96 10.57
C ASP A 28 -4.10 18.42 10.03
N MET A 29 -4.02 18.67 8.73
CA MET A 29 -2.91 19.39 8.15
C MET A 29 -3.26 20.87 8.20
N LYS A 30 -2.37 21.67 8.77
CA LYS A 30 -2.52 23.12 8.82
C LYS A 30 -2.83 23.70 7.44
N TYR A 31 -2.26 23.08 6.37
CA TYR A 31 -2.46 23.49 4.99
C TYR A 31 -2.75 22.29 4.12
N LYS A 32 -3.69 22.45 3.18
CA LYS A 32 -4.02 21.46 2.14
C LYS A 32 -3.63 21.97 0.78
N TRP A 33 -3.14 21.06 -0.06
CA TRP A 33 -2.92 21.35 -1.47
C TRP A 33 -4.22 21.81 -2.13
N LYS A 34 -4.13 22.90 -2.90
CA LYS A 34 -5.15 23.31 -3.88
C LYS A 34 -4.83 22.63 -5.22
N PHE A 35 -5.83 22.27 -5.97
CA PHE A 35 -5.66 21.58 -7.24
C PHE A 35 -5.98 22.50 -8.42
N PRO A 36 -5.24 22.39 -9.54
CA PRO A 36 -4.10 21.47 -9.76
C PRO A 36 -2.85 21.89 -8.98
N ILE A 37 -2.02 20.90 -8.58
CA ILE A 37 -0.69 21.14 -8.01
C ILE A 37 0.28 21.35 -9.17
N ASN A 38 0.94 22.51 -9.23
CA ASN A 38 1.99 22.72 -10.21
C ASN A 38 3.23 21.89 -9.87
N TYR A 39 3.89 21.33 -10.89
CA TYR A 39 5.15 20.63 -10.69
C TYR A 39 6.15 20.92 -11.82
N TYR A 40 7.42 20.85 -11.48
CA TYR A 40 8.56 20.98 -12.37
C TYR A 40 9.52 19.83 -12.18
N ILE A 41 10.09 19.34 -13.27
CA ILE A 41 11.10 18.27 -13.26
C ILE A 41 12.41 18.85 -13.73
N GLU A 42 13.40 18.84 -12.84
CA GLU A 42 14.75 19.33 -13.12
C GLU A 42 15.60 18.21 -13.73
N ALA A 43 16.29 18.49 -14.84
CA ALA A 43 17.25 17.52 -15.39
C ALA A 43 18.38 17.24 -14.38
N PRO A 44 18.89 16.00 -14.28
CA PRO A 44 18.67 14.84 -15.15
C PRO A 44 17.65 13.81 -14.60
N VAL A 45 16.64 14.23 -13.84
CA VAL A 45 15.59 13.32 -13.34
C VAL A 45 14.82 12.68 -14.50
N ASN A 46 14.50 11.41 -14.40
CA ASN A 46 13.76 10.66 -15.41
C ASN A 46 12.30 11.13 -15.52
N GLU A 47 12.06 12.05 -16.45
CA GLU A 47 10.77 12.67 -16.68
C GLU A 47 9.66 11.65 -16.99
N THR A 48 9.97 10.61 -17.77
CA THR A 48 8.98 9.58 -18.15
C THR A 48 8.45 8.83 -16.91
N VAL A 49 9.32 8.54 -15.96
CA VAL A 49 8.92 7.83 -14.72
C VAL A 49 8.13 8.76 -13.81
N VAL A 50 8.55 10.01 -13.65
CA VAL A 50 7.80 10.98 -12.83
C VAL A 50 6.41 11.24 -13.42
N ASP A 51 6.32 11.54 -14.72
CA ASP A 51 5.02 11.77 -15.37
C ASP A 51 4.11 10.53 -15.32
N GLY A 52 4.69 9.34 -15.42
CA GLY A 52 3.96 8.09 -15.25
C GLY A 52 3.37 7.92 -13.84
N ALA A 53 4.14 8.23 -12.81
CA ALA A 53 3.70 8.20 -11.41
C ALA A 53 2.59 9.24 -11.15
N ILE A 54 2.77 10.47 -11.63
CA ILE A 54 1.77 11.54 -11.55
C ILE A 54 0.48 11.14 -12.27
N LYS A 55 0.56 10.65 -13.50
CA LYS A 55 -0.58 10.18 -14.28
C LYS A 55 -1.36 9.09 -13.53
N LYS A 56 -0.64 8.18 -12.87
CA LYS A 56 -1.26 7.14 -12.07
C LYS A 56 -1.93 7.72 -10.81
N MET A 57 -1.27 8.64 -10.10
CA MET A 57 -1.87 9.34 -8.95
C MET A 57 -3.16 10.05 -9.35
N MET A 58 -3.18 10.77 -10.45
CA MET A 58 -4.39 11.42 -11.01
C MET A 58 -5.49 10.41 -11.37
N LYS A 59 -5.12 9.24 -11.90
CA LYS A 59 -6.08 8.17 -12.24
C LYS A 59 -6.72 7.53 -11.00
N GLU A 60 -5.94 7.39 -9.92
CA GLU A 60 -6.37 6.68 -8.71
C GLU A 60 -7.03 7.59 -7.67
N THR A 61 -6.81 8.91 -7.77
CA THR A 61 -7.30 9.91 -6.79
C THR A 61 -7.97 11.09 -7.49
N CYS A 62 -8.59 12.00 -6.72
CA CYS A 62 -9.10 13.26 -7.25
C CYS A 62 -8.03 14.35 -7.37
N VAL A 63 -6.81 14.08 -6.96
CA VAL A 63 -5.71 15.04 -7.05
C VAL A 63 -5.36 15.26 -8.51
N THR A 64 -5.18 16.52 -8.90
CA THR A 64 -4.77 16.89 -10.25
C THR A 64 -3.47 17.68 -10.21
N PHE A 65 -2.67 17.52 -11.26
CA PHE A 65 -1.36 18.16 -11.40
C PHE A 65 -1.26 18.91 -12.71
N ASN A 66 -0.45 19.97 -12.73
CA ASN A 66 -0.15 20.76 -13.89
C ASN A 66 1.37 20.88 -14.06
N LYS A 67 1.90 20.40 -15.17
CA LYS A 67 3.34 20.42 -15.45
C LYS A 67 3.78 21.80 -15.90
N SER A 68 4.83 22.31 -15.28
CA SER A 68 5.55 23.51 -15.74
C SER A 68 6.76 23.09 -16.56
N LEU A 69 7.00 23.77 -17.66
CA LEU A 69 8.20 23.58 -18.50
C LEU A 69 9.38 24.43 -18.01
N VAL A 70 9.13 25.33 -17.08
CA VAL A 70 10.14 26.21 -16.48
C VAL A 70 10.13 26.07 -14.94
N PRO A 71 11.25 26.36 -14.27
CA PRO A 71 11.31 26.34 -12.81
C PRO A 71 10.19 27.14 -12.15
N LEU A 72 9.66 26.63 -11.07
CA LEU A 72 8.63 27.30 -10.27
C LEU A 72 9.31 28.29 -9.33
N ASN A 73 9.27 29.57 -9.67
CA ASN A 73 9.85 30.64 -8.84
C ASN A 73 8.80 31.19 -7.88
N ASN A 74 9.07 31.13 -6.57
CA ASN A 74 8.23 31.67 -5.51
C ASN A 74 6.74 31.28 -5.59
N THR A 75 6.47 30.10 -6.12
CA THR A 75 5.12 29.54 -6.29
C THR A 75 4.97 28.24 -5.52
N VAL A 76 3.78 28.00 -4.98
CA VAL A 76 3.44 26.75 -4.33
C VAL A 76 3.36 25.64 -5.37
N GLY A 77 4.16 24.60 -5.19
CA GLY A 77 4.22 23.46 -6.10
C GLY A 77 5.28 22.46 -5.69
N LEU A 78 5.57 21.51 -6.57
CA LEU A 78 6.54 20.45 -6.36
C LEU A 78 7.68 20.55 -7.38
N LYS A 79 8.91 20.40 -6.90
CA LYS A 79 10.09 20.30 -7.75
C LYS A 79 10.74 18.94 -7.56
N PHE A 80 10.80 18.15 -8.62
CA PHE A 80 11.57 16.92 -8.66
C PHE A 80 12.99 17.24 -9.09
N PHE A 81 13.98 16.82 -8.30
CA PHE A 81 15.38 17.13 -8.58
C PHE A 81 16.30 15.96 -8.25
N ARG A 82 17.47 15.94 -8.88
CA ARG A 82 18.52 14.95 -8.61
C ARG A 82 19.24 15.30 -7.31
N GLY A 83 18.96 14.56 -6.25
CA GLY A 83 19.56 14.76 -4.94
C GLY A 83 20.14 13.49 -4.35
N ILE A 84 20.55 13.55 -3.09
CA ILE A 84 21.04 12.41 -2.34
C ILE A 84 19.84 11.67 -1.72
N GLY A 85 19.66 10.39 -2.07
CA GLY A 85 18.55 9.57 -1.59
C GLY A 85 17.20 9.92 -2.24
N CYS A 86 16.17 9.25 -1.76
CA CYS A 86 14.77 9.45 -2.14
C CYS A 86 14.03 9.99 -0.92
N TRP A 87 13.49 11.18 -1.02
CA TRP A 87 12.74 11.79 0.09
C TRP A 87 11.82 12.91 -0.38
N SER A 88 10.79 13.14 0.41
CA SER A 88 9.87 14.27 0.26
C SER A 88 9.40 14.75 1.62
N ILE A 89 9.10 16.05 1.70
CA ILE A 89 8.43 16.63 2.88
C ILE A 89 6.97 16.14 2.90
N THR A 90 6.49 15.77 4.08
CA THR A 90 5.13 15.24 4.24
C THR A 90 4.08 16.36 4.28
N GLY A 91 3.16 16.32 3.34
CA GLY A 91 2.07 17.31 3.18
C GLY A 91 2.55 18.63 2.60
N LEU A 92 1.64 19.61 2.56
CA LEU A 92 1.97 20.98 2.17
C LEU A 92 2.59 21.69 3.38
N PHE A 93 3.87 22.00 3.28
CA PHE A 93 4.64 22.63 4.35
C PHE A 93 4.88 24.12 4.09
N TYR A 94 5.19 24.48 2.84
CA TYR A 94 5.49 25.84 2.44
C TYR A 94 4.30 26.48 1.68
N LEU A 95 3.90 27.69 2.08
CA LEU A 95 2.79 28.42 1.43
C LEU A 95 3.20 29.35 0.30
N ASN A 96 4.48 29.71 0.25
CA ASN A 96 4.98 30.76 -0.65
C ASN A 96 6.16 30.29 -1.52
N GLN A 97 6.48 28.99 -1.48
CA GLN A 97 7.61 28.45 -2.24
C GLN A 97 7.37 27.01 -2.69
N THR A 98 8.18 26.57 -3.61
CA THR A 98 8.14 25.21 -4.15
C THR A 98 8.77 24.23 -3.17
N GLN A 99 8.13 23.06 -2.97
CA GLN A 99 8.61 21.95 -2.19
C GLN A 99 9.43 20.98 -3.03
N ASN A 100 10.56 20.54 -2.49
CA ASN A 100 11.45 19.62 -3.16
C ASN A 100 11.05 18.16 -2.94
N ILE A 101 11.16 17.35 -3.99
CA ILE A 101 11.16 15.88 -3.97
C ILE A 101 12.51 15.43 -4.53
N SER A 102 13.33 14.83 -3.68
CA SER A 102 14.64 14.31 -4.05
C SER A 102 14.53 12.92 -4.65
N LEU A 103 15.13 12.73 -5.79
CA LEU A 103 15.22 11.45 -6.48
C LEU A 103 16.69 11.20 -6.88
N SER A 104 17.36 10.26 -6.20
CA SER A 104 18.67 9.77 -6.67
C SER A 104 18.49 8.89 -7.92
N ASP A 105 19.58 8.54 -8.57
CA ASP A 105 19.63 7.68 -9.76
C ASP A 105 18.97 6.31 -9.56
N LYS A 106 18.83 5.85 -8.30
CA LYS A 106 18.17 4.58 -7.93
C LYS A 106 16.69 4.75 -7.63
N CYS A 107 16.18 5.99 -7.60
CA CYS A 107 14.81 6.29 -7.24
C CYS A 107 13.92 6.51 -8.45
N ASP A 108 14.42 7.17 -9.48
CA ASP A 108 13.65 7.55 -10.66
C ASP A 108 13.66 6.49 -11.77
N ASP A 109 14.19 5.30 -11.49
CA ASP A 109 14.03 4.11 -12.34
C ASP A 109 12.73 3.35 -12.10
N HIS A 110 12.05 3.63 -10.97
CA HIS A 110 10.89 2.87 -10.51
C HIS A 110 9.68 3.75 -10.18
N TYR A 111 8.60 3.58 -10.93
CA TYR A 111 7.33 4.29 -10.68
C TYR A 111 6.87 4.26 -9.23
N GLY A 112 6.96 3.10 -8.56
CA GLY A 112 6.48 2.95 -7.19
C GLY A 112 7.32 3.72 -6.16
N THR A 113 8.60 4.00 -6.44
CA THR A 113 9.42 4.87 -5.60
C THR A 113 9.00 6.32 -5.76
N VAL A 114 8.79 6.78 -7.00
CA VAL A 114 8.27 8.13 -7.25
C VAL A 114 6.86 8.31 -6.67
N GLU A 115 6.00 7.28 -6.80
CA GLU A 115 4.67 7.29 -6.15
C GLU A 115 4.77 7.41 -4.62
N HIS A 116 5.75 6.77 -4.00
CA HIS A 116 6.00 6.84 -2.55
C HIS A 116 6.34 8.27 -2.11
N GLU A 117 7.29 8.91 -2.77
CA GLU A 117 7.67 10.29 -2.45
C GLU A 117 6.54 11.29 -2.74
N LEU A 118 5.81 11.07 -3.83
CA LEU A 118 4.62 11.85 -4.15
C LEU A 118 3.51 11.67 -3.11
N ALA A 119 3.35 10.46 -2.57
CA ALA A 119 2.39 10.20 -1.50
C ALA A 119 2.77 10.91 -0.20
N HIS A 120 4.07 11.00 0.12
CA HIS A 120 4.54 11.84 1.23
C HIS A 120 4.16 13.31 1.01
N SER A 121 4.44 13.88 -0.16
CA SER A 121 4.05 15.27 -0.44
C SER A 121 2.55 15.51 -0.33
N LEU A 122 1.73 14.48 -0.52
CA LEU A 122 0.28 14.53 -0.29
C LEU A 122 -0.13 14.23 1.16
N GLY A 123 0.81 14.01 2.06
CA GLY A 123 0.57 13.86 3.48
C GLY A 123 0.55 12.41 4.00
N LEU A 124 0.80 11.39 3.17
CA LEU A 124 0.89 10.04 3.68
C LEU A 124 2.20 9.83 4.45
N TYR A 125 2.06 9.19 5.59
CA TYR A 125 3.16 8.76 6.42
C TYR A 125 3.50 7.30 6.16
N HIS A 126 4.65 6.88 6.67
CA HIS A 126 5.03 5.49 6.61
C HIS A 126 4.06 4.60 7.38
N GLU A 127 3.76 3.41 6.86
CA GLU A 127 2.81 2.49 7.48
C GLU A 127 3.31 1.98 8.83
N GLN A 128 4.63 1.75 9.01
CA GLN A 128 5.22 1.35 10.30
C GLN A 128 5.13 2.43 11.38
N SER A 129 4.79 3.67 11.03
CA SER A 129 4.58 4.73 12.02
C SER A 129 3.14 4.79 12.54
N ARG A 130 2.25 3.93 12.09
CA ARG A 130 0.86 3.87 12.58
C ARG A 130 0.81 3.60 14.08
N PRO A 131 -0.17 4.19 14.80
CA PRO A 131 -0.30 3.98 16.25
C PRO A 131 -0.60 2.54 16.63
N ASP A 132 -1.26 1.77 15.73
CA ASP A 132 -1.62 0.36 15.92
C ASP A 132 -0.58 -0.64 15.39
N ARG A 133 0.58 -0.17 14.90
CA ARG A 133 1.59 -1.00 14.20
C ARG A 133 2.09 -2.19 15.02
N ASP A 134 2.20 -2.04 16.35
CA ASP A 134 2.78 -3.09 17.22
C ASP A 134 1.90 -4.35 17.28
N ASN A 135 0.62 -4.26 16.85
CA ASN A 135 -0.23 -5.43 16.64
C ASN A 135 0.18 -6.25 15.39
N TYR A 136 1.01 -5.69 14.52
CA TYR A 136 1.33 -6.26 13.20
C TYR A 136 2.83 -6.48 12.98
N ILE A 137 3.66 -5.61 13.52
CA ILE A 137 5.11 -5.67 13.39
C ILE A 137 5.80 -5.40 14.71
N ARG A 138 7.01 -5.93 14.87
CA ARG A 138 7.96 -5.56 15.92
C ARG A 138 9.10 -4.76 15.30
N ILE A 139 9.49 -3.67 15.94
CA ILE A 139 10.74 -2.97 15.61
C ILE A 139 11.87 -3.51 16.49
N ALA A 140 12.91 -4.02 15.86
CA ALA A 140 14.13 -4.46 16.52
C ALA A 140 15.09 -3.28 16.68
N ASN A 141 14.85 -2.43 17.69
CA ASN A 141 15.60 -1.19 17.91
C ASN A 141 17.09 -1.44 18.05
N GLU A 142 17.49 -2.61 18.59
CA GLU A 142 18.88 -3.06 18.72
C GLU A 142 19.61 -3.14 17.37
N ASN A 143 18.88 -3.31 16.28
CA ASN A 143 19.42 -3.41 14.93
C ASN A 143 19.35 -2.08 14.16
N VAL A 144 18.58 -1.11 14.64
CA VAL A 144 18.40 0.19 13.97
C VAL A 144 19.66 1.05 14.16
N ASP A 145 20.09 1.71 13.10
CA ASP A 145 21.14 2.74 13.18
C ASP A 145 20.65 3.92 14.03
N ASN A 146 21.46 4.33 14.97
CA ASN A 146 21.11 5.34 15.97
C ASN A 146 20.68 6.68 15.35
N ASN A 147 21.21 7.03 14.18
CA ASN A 147 20.87 8.26 13.47
C ASN A 147 19.44 8.24 12.87
N TYR A 148 18.81 7.07 12.79
CA TYR A 148 17.50 6.89 12.13
C TYR A 148 16.42 6.36 13.07
N THR A 149 16.67 6.27 14.37
CA THR A 149 15.70 5.76 15.36
C THR A 149 14.39 6.53 15.35
N ILE A 150 14.43 7.84 15.12
CA ILE A 150 13.26 8.72 15.03
C ILE A 150 12.28 8.29 13.93
N ASN A 151 12.76 7.69 12.83
CA ASN A 151 11.94 7.22 11.71
C ASN A 151 11.08 6.00 12.05
N PHE A 152 11.31 5.40 13.21
CA PHE A 152 10.54 4.28 13.74
C PHE A 152 9.56 4.68 14.86
N ASN A 153 9.48 5.96 15.18
CA ASN A 153 8.54 6.44 16.18
C ASN A 153 7.10 6.21 15.71
N LYS A 154 6.26 5.76 16.64
CA LYS A 154 4.82 5.72 16.44
C LYS A 154 4.23 7.10 16.57
N THR A 155 3.13 7.24 15.97
CA THR A 155 2.32 8.43 16.04
C THR A 155 1.12 8.23 16.96
N SER A 156 0.48 9.31 17.44
CA SER A 156 -0.68 9.20 18.31
C SER A 156 -1.99 9.10 17.51
N TYR A 157 -3.01 8.46 18.10
CA TYR A 157 -4.35 8.39 17.50
C TYR A 157 -4.99 9.78 17.29
N ASN A 158 -4.66 10.75 18.14
CA ASN A 158 -5.26 12.10 18.06
C ASN A 158 -4.82 12.89 16.83
N ASN A 159 -3.66 12.60 16.31
CA ASN A 159 -3.05 13.36 15.23
C ASN A 159 -3.08 12.62 13.88
N SER A 160 -3.74 11.46 13.75
CA SER A 160 -3.83 10.70 12.51
C SER A 160 -5.20 10.08 12.29
N LYS A 161 -5.57 9.95 11.03
CA LYS A 161 -6.78 9.24 10.61
C LYS A 161 -6.42 8.08 9.70
N THR A 162 -6.86 6.90 10.06
CA THR A 162 -6.74 5.69 9.22
C THR A 162 -7.96 5.52 8.32
N TYR A 163 -9.01 6.30 8.50
CA TYR A 163 -10.28 6.17 7.78
C TYR A 163 -10.83 4.74 7.76
N GLY A 164 -10.60 4.00 8.85
CA GLY A 164 -11.07 2.61 9.01
C GLY A 164 -10.30 1.58 8.17
N THR A 165 -9.14 1.93 7.61
CA THR A 165 -8.23 0.94 7.00
C THR A 165 -7.50 0.17 8.08
N GLN A 166 -7.38 -1.16 7.93
CA GLN A 166 -6.44 -1.96 8.73
C GLN A 166 -5.00 -1.71 8.26
N TYR A 167 -4.04 -2.06 9.12
CA TYR A 167 -2.61 -2.07 8.78
C TYR A 167 -2.36 -2.85 7.50
N ASP A 168 -1.63 -2.28 6.55
CA ASP A 168 -1.42 -2.87 5.23
C ASP A 168 0.05 -3.24 5.00
N TYR A 169 0.40 -4.51 5.21
CA TYR A 169 1.75 -5.02 4.96
C TYR A 169 2.23 -4.83 3.51
N GLY A 170 1.30 -4.70 2.57
CA GLY A 170 1.61 -4.45 1.16
C GLY A 170 1.54 -2.98 0.76
N SER A 171 1.38 -2.06 1.73
CA SER A 171 1.43 -0.61 1.48
C SER A 171 2.75 -0.21 0.79
N GLY A 172 2.66 0.68 -0.20
CA GLY A 172 3.82 1.35 -0.77
C GLY A 172 4.57 2.22 0.22
N MET A 173 3.94 2.57 1.36
CA MET A 173 4.51 3.38 2.42
C MET A 173 5.16 2.56 3.55
N GLN A 174 5.14 1.22 3.48
CA GLN A 174 5.73 0.34 4.48
C GLN A 174 7.25 0.21 4.30
N TYR A 175 8.01 0.29 5.40
CA TYR A 175 9.45 -0.01 5.40
C TYR A 175 9.71 -1.49 5.13
N GLY A 176 10.86 -1.77 4.52
CA GLY A 176 11.36 -3.13 4.34
C GLY A 176 12.01 -3.69 5.60
N VAL A 177 12.20 -5.00 5.62
CA VAL A 177 12.73 -5.75 6.78
C VAL A 177 14.11 -5.26 7.26
N TYR A 178 14.93 -4.67 6.39
CA TYR A 178 16.29 -4.22 6.70
C TYR A 178 16.49 -2.71 6.65
N THR A 179 15.39 -1.94 6.56
CA THR A 179 15.49 -0.48 6.44
C THR A 179 16.23 0.11 7.64
N PHE A 180 17.27 0.93 7.38
CA PHE A 180 18.15 1.53 8.39
C PHE A 180 18.81 0.55 9.35
N SER A 181 19.14 -0.66 8.89
CA SER A 181 19.89 -1.64 9.70
C SER A 181 21.38 -1.28 9.77
N LYS A 182 21.92 -1.18 10.99
CA LYS A 182 23.35 -0.95 11.23
C LYS A 182 24.21 -2.22 11.14
N ASN A 183 23.61 -3.39 11.23
CA ASN A 183 24.31 -4.68 11.37
C ASN A 183 23.81 -5.75 10.39
N LYS A 184 23.03 -5.38 9.39
CA LYS A 184 22.40 -6.27 8.38
C LYS A 184 21.36 -7.24 8.95
N ASN A 185 20.95 -7.08 10.21
CA ASN A 185 19.83 -7.80 10.80
C ASN A 185 18.50 -7.05 10.53
N GLN A 186 17.40 -7.76 10.69
CA GLN A 186 16.06 -7.17 10.48
C GLN A 186 15.78 -6.07 11.51
N THR A 187 15.31 -4.93 11.04
CA THR A 187 14.83 -3.81 11.86
C THR A 187 13.30 -3.81 11.98
N VAL A 188 12.60 -4.27 10.94
CA VAL A 188 11.13 -4.43 10.91
C VAL A 188 10.81 -5.90 10.76
N ILE A 189 10.15 -6.48 11.75
CA ILE A 189 9.82 -7.90 11.79
C ILE A 189 8.29 -8.04 11.81
N PRO A 190 7.64 -8.55 10.75
CA PRO A 190 6.21 -8.79 10.77
C PRO A 190 5.86 -9.92 11.74
N ASN A 191 4.76 -9.75 12.49
CA ASN A 191 4.30 -10.77 13.44
C ASN A 191 3.86 -12.07 12.74
N GLU A 192 3.51 -11.99 11.47
CA GLU A 192 3.22 -13.15 10.62
C GLU A 192 4.29 -13.26 9.54
N GLU A 193 5.10 -14.32 9.57
CA GLU A 193 6.27 -14.56 8.71
C GLU A 193 5.95 -14.43 7.21
N ILE A 194 4.73 -14.76 6.80
CA ILE A 194 4.32 -14.67 5.38
C ILE A 194 4.51 -13.26 4.80
N TYR A 195 4.46 -12.23 5.61
CA TYR A 195 4.62 -10.85 5.17
C TYR A 195 6.07 -10.39 5.04
N SER A 196 7.05 -11.17 5.52
CA SER A 196 8.48 -10.82 5.43
C SER A 196 8.96 -10.58 3.99
N LYS A 197 8.32 -11.25 3.01
CA LYS A 197 8.59 -11.05 1.59
C LYS A 197 7.71 -9.99 0.92
N MET A 198 6.88 -9.28 1.68
CA MET A 198 5.96 -8.28 1.14
C MET A 198 6.31 -6.87 1.58
N ILE A 199 6.72 -6.70 2.86
CA ILE A 199 7.00 -5.38 3.41
C ILE A 199 8.20 -4.73 2.74
N GLY A 200 8.07 -3.44 2.41
CA GLY A 200 9.09 -2.67 1.71
C GLY A 200 8.97 -2.69 0.18
N GLN A 201 7.88 -3.23 -0.37
CA GLN A 201 7.65 -3.19 -1.80
C GLN A 201 7.58 -1.74 -2.31
N ARG A 202 8.14 -1.51 -3.52
CA ARG A 202 8.09 -0.24 -4.25
C ARG A 202 7.58 -0.45 -5.68
N TYR A 203 6.72 -1.46 -5.86
CA TYR A 203 6.07 -1.70 -7.14
C TYR A 203 4.98 -0.66 -7.40
N SER A 204 4.18 -0.36 -6.38
CA SER A 204 3.13 0.66 -6.43
C SER A 204 2.53 0.92 -5.04
N LEU A 205 1.83 2.04 -4.89
CA LEU A 205 0.93 2.26 -3.77
C LEU A 205 -0.20 1.22 -3.76
N SER A 206 -0.65 0.84 -2.57
CA SER A 206 -1.78 -0.08 -2.38
C SER A 206 -3.13 0.61 -2.59
N PHE A 207 -4.20 -0.19 -2.65
CA PHE A 207 -5.56 0.34 -2.65
C PHE A 207 -5.84 1.22 -1.42
N ASN A 208 -5.36 0.82 -0.24
CA ASN A 208 -5.55 1.58 0.99
C ASN A 208 -4.73 2.88 1.01
N ASP A 209 -3.54 2.91 0.42
CA ASP A 209 -2.76 4.15 0.28
C ASP A 209 -3.54 5.18 -0.55
N TYR A 210 -4.05 4.80 -1.71
CA TYR A 210 -4.90 5.69 -2.51
C TYR A 210 -6.21 6.04 -1.82
N LYS A 211 -6.81 5.11 -1.08
CA LYS A 211 -8.03 5.37 -0.30
C LYS A 211 -7.80 6.48 0.72
N LEU A 212 -6.68 6.46 1.44
CA LEU A 212 -6.34 7.51 2.42
C LEU A 212 -6.27 8.89 1.77
N ILE A 213 -5.58 9.01 0.62
CA ILE A 213 -5.51 10.26 -0.15
C ILE A 213 -6.92 10.71 -0.58
N ASN A 214 -7.73 9.79 -1.11
CA ASN A 214 -9.09 10.11 -1.54
C ASN A 214 -10.00 10.53 -0.38
N MET A 215 -9.92 9.84 0.76
CA MET A 215 -10.70 10.20 1.96
C MET A 215 -10.27 11.53 2.53
N TYR A 216 -9.02 11.90 2.38
CA TYR A 216 -8.50 13.18 2.89
C TYR A 216 -8.87 14.37 1.98
N TYR A 217 -8.65 14.23 0.67
CA TYR A 217 -8.80 15.35 -0.27
C TYR A 217 -10.13 15.37 -1.01
N CYS A 218 -10.78 14.23 -1.21
CA CYS A 218 -11.88 14.09 -2.17
C CYS A 218 -13.25 13.90 -1.53
N VAL A 219 -13.32 13.71 -0.22
CA VAL A 219 -14.58 13.37 0.48
C VAL A 219 -15.65 14.45 0.28
N GLY A 220 -15.26 15.73 0.25
CA GLY A 220 -16.17 16.84 -0.01
C GLY A 220 -16.85 16.79 -1.38
N ARG A 221 -16.24 16.12 -2.35
CA ARG A 221 -16.87 15.91 -3.69
C ARG A 221 -18.03 14.91 -3.67
N CYS A 222 -18.11 14.09 -2.61
CA CYS A 222 -19.10 13.02 -2.48
C CYS A 222 -20.21 13.33 -1.47
N SER A 223 -20.28 14.54 -0.91
CA SER A 223 -21.18 14.89 0.19
C SER A 223 -22.67 14.70 -0.16
N ASN A 224 -23.06 14.93 -1.42
CA ASN A 224 -24.46 14.86 -1.87
C ASN A 224 -24.89 13.50 -2.41
N ASN A 225 -23.99 12.53 -2.56
CA ASN A 225 -24.25 11.21 -3.14
C ASN A 225 -23.60 10.10 -2.31
N SER A 226 -24.19 9.78 -1.17
CA SER A 226 -23.65 8.78 -0.24
C SER A 226 -23.94 7.34 -0.68
N ILE A 227 -23.28 6.88 -1.75
CA ILE A 227 -23.32 5.46 -2.11
C ILE A 227 -22.63 4.63 -1.02
N LYS A 228 -23.31 3.58 -0.51
CA LYS A 228 -22.75 2.66 0.47
C LYS A 228 -21.94 1.56 -0.21
N CYS A 229 -20.62 1.66 -0.13
CA CYS A 229 -19.71 0.68 -0.71
C CYS A 229 -19.50 -0.51 0.23
N LYS A 230 -19.48 -1.72 -0.35
CA LYS A 230 -19.19 -2.97 0.37
C LYS A 230 -17.70 -3.32 0.27
N ASN A 231 -17.28 -4.32 1.04
CA ASN A 231 -15.93 -4.90 1.01
C ASN A 231 -14.81 -3.85 1.07
N TYR A 232 -14.98 -2.80 1.91
CA TYR A 232 -14.02 -1.71 2.12
C TYR A 232 -13.77 -0.80 0.91
N GLY A 233 -14.61 -0.88 -0.14
CA GLY A 233 -14.63 0.11 -1.20
C GLY A 233 -15.04 1.49 -0.67
N TYR A 234 -14.88 2.50 -1.51
CA TYR A 234 -15.27 3.89 -1.22
C TYR A 234 -15.87 4.57 -2.46
N PRO A 235 -16.65 5.66 -2.31
CA PRO A 235 -17.24 6.38 -3.45
C PRO A 235 -16.16 6.86 -4.42
N HIS A 236 -16.35 6.60 -5.71
CA HIS A 236 -15.36 6.90 -6.75
C HIS A 236 -15.40 8.38 -7.14
N PRO A 237 -14.37 9.19 -6.83
CA PRO A 237 -14.43 10.65 -6.99
C PRO A 237 -14.55 11.10 -8.46
N HIS A 238 -13.99 10.34 -9.41
CA HIS A 238 -14.08 10.66 -10.85
C HIS A 238 -15.40 10.23 -11.50
N LYS A 239 -16.29 9.56 -10.77
CA LYS A 239 -17.61 9.09 -11.28
C LYS A 239 -18.75 9.76 -10.54
N ASN A 240 -18.57 11.02 -10.15
CA ASN A 240 -19.53 11.80 -9.35
C ASN A 240 -20.06 10.99 -8.16
N CYS A 241 -19.22 10.15 -7.56
CA CYS A 241 -19.56 9.29 -6.43
C CYS A 241 -20.75 8.33 -6.68
N SER A 242 -21.14 8.12 -7.93
CA SER A 242 -22.29 7.27 -8.31
C SER A 242 -22.00 5.77 -8.30
N ILE A 243 -20.71 5.42 -8.26
CA ILE A 243 -20.22 4.04 -8.17
C ILE A 243 -19.09 3.97 -7.13
N CYS A 244 -18.80 2.78 -6.65
CA CYS A 244 -17.71 2.54 -5.71
C CYS A 244 -16.40 2.26 -6.45
N LYS A 245 -15.28 2.77 -5.90
CA LYS A 245 -13.95 2.25 -6.18
C LYS A 245 -13.72 1.03 -5.31
N CYS A 246 -13.40 -0.09 -5.95
CA CYS A 246 -13.38 -1.38 -5.29
C CYS A 246 -11.97 -1.89 -5.07
N PRO A 247 -11.71 -2.57 -3.93
CA PRO A 247 -10.47 -3.31 -3.73
C PRO A 247 -10.25 -4.33 -4.83
N ASN A 248 -8.98 -4.66 -5.07
CA ASN A 248 -8.61 -5.67 -6.04
C ASN A 248 -9.36 -6.99 -5.82
N GLY A 249 -9.91 -7.54 -6.89
CA GLY A 249 -10.74 -8.75 -6.88
C GLY A 249 -12.23 -8.50 -6.68
N TYR A 250 -12.64 -7.31 -6.25
CA TYR A 250 -14.03 -6.91 -6.16
C TYR A 250 -14.42 -5.95 -7.27
N GLY A 251 -15.71 -5.92 -7.60
CA GLY A 251 -16.30 -5.07 -8.64
C GLY A 251 -17.80 -4.90 -8.45
N GLY A 252 -18.44 -4.36 -9.49
CA GLY A 252 -19.85 -3.94 -9.44
C GLY A 252 -20.00 -2.54 -8.87
N LYS A 253 -21.21 -1.98 -8.98
CA LYS A 253 -21.53 -0.62 -8.55
C LYS A 253 -21.18 -0.37 -7.07
N TYR A 254 -21.37 -1.39 -6.23
CA TYR A 254 -21.24 -1.32 -4.77
C TYR A 254 -20.05 -2.14 -4.23
N CYS A 255 -19.14 -2.65 -5.06
CA CYS A 255 -18.10 -3.62 -4.69
C CYS A 255 -18.67 -4.92 -4.08
N ASP A 256 -19.84 -5.32 -4.45
CA ASP A 256 -20.55 -6.48 -3.92
C ASP A 256 -20.38 -7.75 -4.75
N LYS A 257 -19.71 -7.65 -5.88
CA LYS A 257 -19.43 -8.76 -6.80
C LYS A 257 -17.93 -9.02 -6.86
N ILE A 258 -17.54 -10.24 -7.20
CA ILE A 258 -16.16 -10.52 -7.60
C ILE A 258 -15.97 -10.15 -9.09
N ILE A 259 -14.79 -9.68 -9.44
CA ILE A 259 -14.46 -9.36 -10.84
C ILE A 259 -14.58 -10.60 -11.72
N LYS A 260 -14.87 -10.37 -13.00
CA LYS A 260 -14.84 -11.45 -14.00
C LYS A 260 -13.43 -12.03 -14.07
N SER A 261 -13.32 -13.34 -14.04
CA SER A 261 -12.05 -14.04 -14.28
C SER A 261 -11.90 -14.33 -15.77
N GLN A 262 -10.66 -14.59 -16.20
CA GLN A 262 -10.40 -15.13 -17.52
C GLN A 262 -11.01 -16.53 -17.67
N HIS A 263 -11.14 -17.01 -18.89
CA HIS A 263 -11.68 -18.34 -19.19
C HIS A 263 -10.88 -19.45 -18.48
N LYS A 264 -11.53 -20.59 -18.20
CA LYS A 264 -10.93 -21.80 -17.60
C LYS A 264 -10.48 -21.65 -16.14
N CYS A 265 -11.14 -20.80 -15.34
CA CYS A 265 -10.94 -20.73 -13.87
C CYS A 265 -11.77 -21.75 -13.08
N GLY A 266 -12.71 -22.46 -13.72
CA GLY A 266 -13.62 -23.40 -13.05
C GLY A 266 -14.58 -22.72 -12.08
N GLN A 267 -15.02 -23.43 -11.05
CA GLN A 267 -15.88 -22.90 -10.01
C GLN A 267 -15.15 -21.77 -9.26
N ARG A 268 -15.80 -20.62 -9.08
CA ARG A 268 -15.20 -19.44 -8.46
C ARG A 268 -15.83 -19.02 -7.13
N ILE A 269 -17.01 -19.54 -6.82
CA ILE A 269 -17.72 -19.23 -5.57
C ILE A 269 -17.91 -20.51 -4.77
N PHE A 270 -17.42 -20.50 -3.53
CA PHE A 270 -17.40 -21.65 -2.64
C PHE A 270 -18.12 -21.32 -1.33
N LYS A 271 -19.31 -21.88 -1.14
CA LYS A 271 -19.97 -21.90 0.17
C LYS A 271 -19.47 -23.12 0.93
N LEU A 272 -18.90 -22.92 2.12
CA LEU A 272 -18.40 -24.00 2.95
C LEU A 272 -19.49 -24.53 3.89
N PHE A 273 -19.51 -25.85 4.00
CA PHE A 273 -20.31 -26.63 4.96
C PHE A 273 -19.37 -27.49 5.82
N LYS A 274 -19.80 -28.66 6.28
CA LYS A 274 -18.99 -29.54 7.13
C LYS A 274 -17.73 -30.08 6.44
N LYS A 275 -17.83 -30.45 5.14
CA LYS A 275 -16.71 -31.04 4.39
C LYS A 275 -15.77 -29.96 3.82
N PRO A 276 -14.46 -30.15 3.86
CA PRO A 276 -13.50 -29.25 3.22
C PRO A 276 -13.69 -29.21 1.70
N LYS A 277 -13.25 -28.08 1.10
CA LYS A 277 -13.21 -27.94 -0.38
C LYS A 277 -11.80 -27.65 -0.84
N TYR A 278 -11.54 -28.00 -2.11
CA TYR A 278 -10.25 -27.77 -2.74
C TYR A 278 -10.42 -26.80 -3.92
N ILE A 279 -9.53 -25.81 -3.98
CA ILE A 279 -9.42 -24.86 -5.07
C ILE A 279 -8.07 -25.09 -5.74
N LYS A 280 -8.05 -25.22 -7.05
CA LYS A 280 -6.84 -25.46 -7.82
C LYS A 280 -6.84 -24.65 -9.12
N GLY A 281 -5.69 -24.30 -9.58
CA GLY A 281 -5.48 -23.65 -10.86
C GLY A 281 -4.05 -23.83 -11.34
N ASN A 282 -3.83 -23.71 -12.66
CA ASN A 282 -2.53 -23.84 -13.29
C ASN A 282 -2.42 -22.97 -14.54
N GLY A 283 -1.21 -22.74 -15.00
CA GLY A 283 -0.89 -22.05 -16.25
C GLY A 283 -1.12 -20.55 -16.22
N ARG A 284 -0.97 -19.93 -17.40
CA ARG A 284 -1.15 -18.47 -17.60
C ARG A 284 -2.61 -18.09 -17.54
N LYS A 285 -3.06 -17.50 -16.45
CA LYS A 285 -4.41 -16.96 -16.30
C LYS A 285 -4.54 -16.11 -15.02
N VAL A 286 -5.57 -15.28 -14.98
CA VAL A 286 -5.96 -14.51 -13.80
C VAL A 286 -7.33 -15.01 -13.34
N CYS A 287 -7.38 -15.55 -12.12
CA CYS A 287 -8.58 -16.12 -11.53
C CYS A 287 -8.86 -15.53 -10.17
N THR A 288 -10.12 -15.19 -9.92
CA THR A 288 -10.60 -14.71 -8.63
C THR A 288 -11.62 -15.68 -8.06
N TYR A 289 -11.38 -16.13 -6.84
CA TYR A 289 -12.21 -17.07 -6.11
C TYR A 289 -12.74 -16.44 -4.82
N TYR A 290 -13.99 -16.68 -4.51
CA TYR A 290 -14.63 -16.22 -3.31
C TYR A 290 -15.10 -17.39 -2.47
N VAL A 291 -14.65 -17.43 -1.22
CA VAL A 291 -14.96 -18.47 -0.25
C VAL A 291 -15.72 -17.84 0.91
N PHE A 292 -16.81 -18.43 1.31
CA PHE A 292 -17.60 -17.95 2.45
C PHE A 292 -18.27 -19.06 3.22
N THR A 293 -18.63 -18.76 4.46
CA THR A 293 -19.36 -19.67 5.36
C THR A 293 -20.35 -18.87 6.21
N SER A 294 -21.08 -19.52 7.14
CA SER A 294 -21.95 -18.81 8.08
C SER A 294 -21.13 -17.98 9.08
N LYS A 295 -21.71 -16.89 9.58
CA LYS A 295 -21.01 -15.86 10.39
C LYS A 295 -20.32 -16.41 11.66
N LYS A 296 -20.83 -17.50 12.24
CA LYS A 296 -20.26 -18.14 13.43
C LYS A 296 -18.93 -18.87 13.20
N TYR A 297 -18.49 -19.02 11.95
CA TYR A 297 -17.23 -19.68 11.59
C TYR A 297 -16.28 -18.72 10.90
N LYS A 298 -15.01 -18.91 11.16
CA LYS A 298 -13.90 -18.45 10.32
C LYS A 298 -13.61 -19.49 9.25
N ILE A 299 -12.62 -19.22 8.41
CA ILE A 299 -12.18 -20.13 7.34
C ILE A 299 -10.70 -20.44 7.58
N GLN A 300 -10.38 -21.72 7.67
CA GLN A 300 -9.01 -22.18 7.59
C GLN A 300 -8.63 -22.39 6.11
N ILE A 301 -7.53 -21.78 5.71
CA ILE A 301 -6.98 -21.81 4.35
C ILE A 301 -5.62 -22.49 4.43
N THR A 302 -5.46 -23.66 3.80
CA THR A 302 -4.17 -24.36 3.74
C THR A 302 -3.69 -24.39 2.29
N ILE A 303 -2.60 -23.67 2.00
CA ILE A 303 -1.87 -23.77 0.73
C ILE A 303 -1.13 -25.11 0.73
N LYS A 304 -1.73 -26.13 0.10
CA LYS A 304 -1.15 -27.47 0.02
C LYS A 304 0.14 -27.46 -0.80
N ASN A 305 0.08 -26.81 -1.93
CA ASN A 305 1.25 -26.48 -2.74
C ASN A 305 0.94 -25.30 -3.66
N ALA A 306 1.94 -24.51 -3.96
CA ALA A 306 1.90 -23.46 -4.96
C ALA A 306 3.28 -23.31 -5.58
N ASN A 307 3.32 -23.18 -6.91
CA ASN A 307 4.49 -22.77 -7.68
C ASN A 307 4.07 -21.59 -8.54
N THR A 308 4.54 -20.42 -8.18
CA THR A 308 4.19 -19.17 -8.86
C THR A 308 5.47 -18.44 -9.27
N THR A 309 5.33 -17.32 -9.99
CA THR A 309 6.49 -16.53 -10.40
C THR A 309 7.32 -16.15 -9.18
N LYS A 310 8.59 -16.58 -9.16
CA LYS A 310 9.53 -16.28 -8.06
C LYS A 310 10.09 -14.89 -8.25
N LEU A 311 9.92 -14.05 -7.22
CA LEU A 311 10.56 -12.74 -7.12
C LEU A 311 11.17 -12.58 -5.72
N PRO A 312 12.14 -11.66 -5.56
CA PRO A 312 12.68 -11.32 -4.25
C PRO A 312 11.60 -10.79 -3.29
N MET A 313 10.64 -10.05 -3.84
CA MET A 313 9.53 -9.42 -3.09
C MET A 313 8.19 -9.73 -3.76
N CYS A 314 7.21 -10.11 -2.95
CA CYS A 314 5.85 -10.40 -3.39
C CYS A 314 4.97 -9.15 -3.24
N TYR A 315 4.10 -8.93 -4.20
CA TYR A 315 3.15 -7.82 -4.19
C TYR A 315 1.80 -8.22 -4.78
N GLU A 316 0.82 -7.36 -4.62
CA GLU A 316 -0.54 -7.57 -5.11
C GLU A 316 -0.56 -7.87 -6.64
N ARG A 317 -1.45 -8.76 -7.07
CA ARG A 317 -1.61 -9.18 -8.48
C ARG A 317 -0.43 -9.99 -9.05
N LEU A 318 0.38 -10.57 -8.19
CA LEU A 318 1.44 -11.49 -8.55
C LEU A 318 1.26 -12.84 -7.85
N GLY A 319 1.38 -13.95 -8.60
CA GLY A 319 1.32 -15.29 -8.04
C GLY A 319 -0.02 -15.63 -7.41
N LEU A 320 -0.03 -15.92 -6.13
CA LEU A 320 -1.24 -16.25 -5.38
C LEU A 320 -1.43 -15.27 -4.23
N GLU A 321 -2.55 -14.56 -4.19
CA GLU A 321 -2.93 -13.65 -3.13
C GLU A 321 -4.13 -14.19 -2.36
N VAL A 322 -4.09 -14.14 -1.02
CA VAL A 322 -5.17 -14.56 -0.14
C VAL A 322 -5.57 -13.41 0.77
N LYS A 323 -6.70 -12.76 0.47
CA LYS A 323 -7.30 -11.71 1.31
C LYS A 323 -8.16 -12.36 2.39
N TYR A 324 -7.53 -12.75 3.50
CA TYR A 324 -8.15 -13.44 4.63
C TYR A 324 -8.50 -12.52 5.79
N ARG A 325 -7.92 -11.31 5.83
CA ARG A 325 -8.16 -10.30 6.85
C ARG A 325 -9.53 -9.63 6.68
N LEU A 326 -9.99 -8.90 7.71
CA LEU A 326 -11.29 -8.22 7.71
C LEU A 326 -11.35 -7.16 6.61
N ASP A 327 -10.37 -6.25 6.59
CA ASP A 327 -10.24 -5.24 5.54
C ASP A 327 -9.78 -5.87 4.23
N LYS A 328 -10.69 -5.95 3.26
CA LYS A 328 -10.38 -6.45 1.91
C LYS A 328 -9.68 -5.41 1.03
N GLY A 329 -9.57 -4.17 1.51
CA GLY A 329 -8.77 -3.10 0.88
C GLY A 329 -7.26 -3.31 1.09
N ALA A 330 -6.87 -3.81 2.27
CA ALA A 330 -5.48 -4.18 2.53
C ALA A 330 -5.03 -5.30 1.57
N VAL A 331 -3.76 -5.28 1.21
CA VAL A 331 -3.14 -6.34 0.41
C VAL A 331 -3.18 -7.66 1.19
N GLY A 332 -3.59 -8.74 0.52
CA GLY A 332 -3.64 -10.07 1.11
C GLY A 332 -2.25 -10.69 1.28
N ALA A 333 -2.18 -11.85 1.94
CA ALA A 333 -0.95 -12.62 1.96
C ALA A 333 -0.60 -13.05 0.53
N CYS A 334 0.55 -12.58 0.03
CA CYS A 334 1.03 -12.83 -1.33
C CYS A 334 2.08 -13.94 -1.33
N TYR A 335 1.88 -14.94 -2.17
CA TYR A 335 2.75 -16.09 -2.36
C TYR A 335 3.38 -16.01 -3.74
N CYS A 336 4.68 -15.69 -3.82
CA CYS A 336 5.46 -15.68 -5.05
C CYS A 336 6.68 -16.61 -4.90
N GLY A 337 6.73 -17.66 -5.72
CA GLY A 337 7.68 -18.77 -5.63
C GLY A 337 7.02 -20.08 -5.23
N ASN A 338 7.74 -20.90 -4.47
CA ASN A 338 7.32 -22.25 -4.08
C ASN A 338 6.90 -22.28 -2.61
N TYR A 339 5.70 -22.76 -2.34
CA TYR A 339 5.14 -22.88 -1.00
C TYR A 339 4.45 -24.24 -0.81
N LYS A 340 4.58 -24.81 0.39
CA LYS A 340 3.90 -26.05 0.81
C LYS A 340 3.38 -25.92 2.23
N ASN A 341 2.18 -26.45 2.49
CA ASN A 341 1.55 -26.62 3.81
C ASN A 341 1.51 -25.33 4.65
N GLN A 342 1.33 -24.17 4.03
CA GLN A 342 1.12 -22.90 4.73
C GLN A 342 -0.36 -22.77 5.13
N THR A 343 -0.62 -22.42 6.38
CA THR A 343 -2.00 -22.31 6.90
C THR A 343 -2.27 -20.90 7.40
N LEU A 344 -3.43 -20.37 7.02
CA LEU A 344 -3.98 -19.10 7.47
C LEU A 344 -5.37 -19.32 8.06
N ILE A 345 -5.72 -18.52 9.08
CA ILE A 345 -7.08 -18.45 9.61
C ILE A 345 -7.67 -17.08 9.28
N SER A 346 -8.83 -17.07 8.63
CA SER A 346 -9.46 -15.80 8.27
C SER A 346 -9.97 -15.04 9.49
N GLU A 347 -9.92 -13.72 9.44
CA GLU A 347 -10.46 -12.87 10.51
C GLU A 347 -12.00 -12.93 10.58
N ASN A 348 -12.65 -13.20 9.43
CA ASN A 348 -14.11 -13.34 9.33
C ASN A 348 -14.52 -14.56 8.48
N ASN A 349 -15.81 -14.66 8.19
CA ASN A 349 -16.41 -15.76 7.41
C ASN A 349 -16.27 -15.63 5.90
N LYS A 350 -15.36 -14.77 5.39
CA LYS A 350 -15.18 -14.46 3.96
C LYS A 350 -13.71 -14.38 3.58
N VAL A 351 -13.33 -15.01 2.49
CA VAL A 351 -11.98 -14.98 1.94
C VAL A 351 -12.05 -14.74 0.44
N LEU A 352 -11.17 -13.89 -0.07
CA LEU A 352 -10.95 -13.72 -1.52
C LEU A 352 -9.57 -14.28 -1.86
N ILE A 353 -9.50 -15.08 -2.91
CA ILE A 353 -8.26 -15.67 -3.40
C ILE A 353 -8.09 -15.25 -4.84
N GLN A 354 -6.92 -14.73 -5.17
CA GLN A 354 -6.56 -14.37 -6.54
C GLN A 354 -5.32 -15.15 -6.98
N TYR A 355 -5.39 -15.71 -8.15
CA TYR A 355 -4.27 -16.38 -8.80
C TYR A 355 -3.91 -15.62 -10.08
N THR A 356 -2.63 -15.29 -10.22
CA THR A 356 -2.05 -14.66 -11.39
C THR A 356 -0.87 -15.52 -11.86
N GLY A 357 -1.16 -16.49 -12.73
CA GLY A 357 -0.14 -17.31 -13.35
C GLY A 357 0.49 -16.60 -14.55
N LYS A 358 1.81 -16.51 -14.57
CA LYS A 358 2.60 -15.89 -15.65
C LYS A 358 3.22 -16.87 -16.62
N THR A 359 3.40 -18.15 -16.20
CA THR A 359 3.98 -19.21 -17.01
C THR A 359 3.07 -20.44 -17.05
N LYS A 360 3.32 -21.37 -17.97
CA LYS A 360 2.60 -22.66 -18.05
C LYS A 360 2.80 -23.53 -16.82
N ASP A 361 3.93 -23.36 -16.14
CA ASP A 361 4.37 -24.20 -15.02
C ASP A 361 3.87 -23.66 -13.66
N ASN A 362 3.22 -22.50 -13.65
CA ASN A 362 2.61 -21.98 -12.44
C ASN A 362 1.36 -22.81 -12.07
N TYR A 363 1.19 -23.08 -10.79
CA TYR A 363 0.02 -23.78 -10.25
C TYR A 363 -0.18 -23.49 -8.79
N PHE A 364 -1.38 -23.80 -8.30
CA PHE A 364 -1.68 -23.82 -6.86
C PHE A 364 -2.75 -24.88 -6.54
N LYS A 365 -2.71 -25.35 -5.29
CA LYS A 365 -3.76 -26.17 -4.67
C LYS A 365 -3.96 -25.72 -3.24
N ILE A 366 -5.19 -25.29 -2.93
CA ILE A 366 -5.60 -24.78 -1.61
C ILE A 366 -6.71 -25.70 -1.08
N LYS A 367 -6.62 -26.06 0.20
CA LYS A 367 -7.72 -26.62 0.99
C LYS A 367 -8.38 -25.49 1.76
N VAL A 368 -9.70 -25.41 1.75
CA VAL A 368 -10.49 -24.45 2.56
C VAL A 368 -11.53 -25.21 3.36
N GLU A 369 -11.64 -24.90 4.64
CA GLU A 369 -12.59 -25.53 5.54
C GLU A 369 -13.08 -24.57 6.62
N ARG A 370 -14.19 -24.91 7.26
CA ARG A 370 -14.68 -24.15 8.41
C ARG A 370 -13.73 -24.29 9.58
N PHE A 371 -13.52 -23.20 10.27
CA PHE A 371 -12.79 -23.12 11.51
C PHE A 371 -13.68 -22.52 12.58
N LEU A 372 -13.90 -23.27 13.67
CA LEU A 372 -14.60 -22.77 14.84
C LEU A 372 -13.57 -22.13 15.75
N SER A 373 -13.61 -20.80 15.90
CA SER A 373 -12.80 -20.15 16.93
C SER A 373 -13.31 -20.62 18.29
N LYS A 374 -12.47 -21.26 19.07
CA LYS A 374 -12.73 -21.37 20.52
C LYS A 374 -12.66 -19.93 21.04
N ASN A 375 -13.75 -19.43 21.59
CA ASN A 375 -13.79 -18.15 22.30
C ASN A 375 -12.77 -18.15 23.43
#